data_2d0a70076c9fc256755e21f6fe8b627f
#
_entry.id   2d0a70076c9fc256755e21f6fe8b627f
#
_cell.length_a   1.000
_cell.length_b   1.000
_cell.length_c   1.000
_cell.angle_alpha   90.00
_cell.angle_beta   90.00
_cell.angle_gamma   90.00
#
_symmetry.space_group_name_H-M   'P 1'
#
loop_
_entity.id
_entity.type
_entity.pdbx_description
1 polymer ?
#
loop_
_entity_poly.entity_id
_entity_poly.type
_entity_poly.pdbx_seq_one_letter_code
_entity_poly.pdbx_strand_id
1 'polypeptide(L)'
;MKIGIPRTLTYYAYKPLWETFFQDLGCEIVVSDKTSKGILDKGVEFAVNDACIPIKLFHGHVHDIGKRADFIFVPRLINLTGEKAVTYCPKFLGLTDMVRASMPDLPPLLDFRIDLREKWKARRREYERLGCLLGMPPGRIGHAFRSASRALRSYRRRLSDGKDPEKAVAALREHNGIPSLPPRPITLAVVGYPYLLYDDFVNAGLMAKLYKMDIRILTPEMVPERQMLIKAKSLPKDLFWTFSNQVVRSAIYYIDDSRVDGIIHVTAFGCGPDSMVGKLIELEAKQRGVPYVLISLDEHTGEAGVLTRLEAFVDMLRYRRGEL
;
A
#
# COMPACT_ATOMS: atom_id res chain seq x y z
N MET A 1 -10.86 22.99 -11.07
CA MET A 1 -9.43 22.61 -11.01
C MET A 1 -9.34 21.10 -10.79
N LYS A 2 -8.61 20.42 -11.66
CA LYS A 2 -8.46 18.97 -11.67
C LYS A 2 -7.14 18.56 -11.02
N ILE A 3 -7.22 17.71 -9.99
CA ILE A 3 -6.04 17.17 -9.29
C ILE A 3 -5.86 15.71 -9.69
N GLY A 4 -4.74 15.40 -10.34
CA GLY A 4 -4.36 14.06 -10.73
C GLY A 4 -3.77 13.27 -9.56
N ILE A 5 -4.29 12.09 -9.26
CA ILE A 5 -3.77 11.19 -8.23
C ILE A 5 -3.32 9.87 -8.87
N PRO A 6 -2.01 9.54 -8.86
CA PRO A 6 -1.51 8.27 -9.35
C PRO A 6 -2.05 7.09 -8.55
N ARG A 7 -2.65 6.08 -9.23
CA ARG A 7 -3.28 4.89 -8.63
C ARG A 7 -2.26 3.82 -8.23
N THR A 8 -1.24 4.20 -7.52
CA THR A 8 -0.18 3.30 -7.06
C THR A 8 0.46 3.80 -5.77
N LEU A 9 1.41 3.08 -5.23
CA LEU A 9 2.13 3.39 -4.00
C LEU A 9 1.19 3.70 -2.84
N THR A 10 1.20 4.93 -2.34
CA THR A 10 0.39 5.35 -1.20
C THR A 10 -1.11 5.49 -1.50
N TYR A 11 -1.51 5.37 -2.77
CA TYR A 11 -2.92 5.41 -3.14
C TYR A 11 -3.75 4.39 -2.36
N TYR A 12 -3.34 3.12 -2.36
CA TYR A 12 -4.08 2.05 -1.68
C TYR A 12 -4.17 2.21 -0.16
N ALA A 13 -3.17 2.82 0.46
CA ALA A 13 -3.15 3.05 1.91
C ALA A 13 -3.87 4.33 2.34
N TYR A 14 -3.91 5.36 1.47
CA TYR A 14 -4.31 6.72 1.85
C TYR A 14 -5.31 7.39 0.89
N LYS A 15 -5.87 6.65 -0.08
CA LYS A 15 -6.83 7.18 -1.07
C LYS A 15 -7.91 8.08 -0.44
N PRO A 16 -8.67 7.65 0.60
CA PRO A 16 -9.74 8.48 1.13
C PRO A 16 -9.25 9.77 1.79
N LEU A 17 -8.02 9.78 2.30
CA LEU A 17 -7.42 11.00 2.86
C LEU A 17 -7.26 12.06 1.77
N TRP A 18 -6.66 11.68 0.65
CA TRP A 18 -6.35 12.61 -0.43
C TRP A 18 -7.60 13.03 -1.20
N GLU A 19 -8.45 12.07 -1.56
CA GLU A 19 -9.69 12.38 -2.29
C GLU A 19 -10.60 13.30 -1.47
N THR A 20 -10.87 12.96 -0.20
CA THR A 20 -11.73 13.81 0.65
C THR A 20 -11.12 15.19 0.85
N PHE A 21 -9.80 15.29 1.06
CA PHE A 21 -9.14 16.57 1.25
C PHE A 21 -9.32 17.50 0.06
N PHE A 22 -9.02 17.03 -1.15
CA PHE A 22 -9.14 17.85 -2.35
C PHE A 22 -10.58 18.12 -2.75
N GLN A 23 -11.50 17.15 -2.58
CA GLN A 23 -12.94 17.35 -2.84
C GLN A 23 -13.56 18.40 -1.92
N ASP A 24 -13.24 18.39 -0.63
CA ASP A 24 -13.68 19.41 0.33
C ASP A 24 -13.14 20.81 -0.01
N LEU A 25 -12.00 20.88 -0.69
CA LEU A 25 -11.46 22.12 -1.25
C LEU A 25 -12.15 22.52 -2.57
N GLY A 26 -13.04 21.70 -3.11
CA GLY A 26 -13.77 21.97 -4.37
C GLY A 26 -12.98 21.60 -5.61
N CYS A 27 -11.96 20.74 -5.48
CA CYS A 27 -11.23 20.21 -6.62
C CYS A 27 -11.93 18.97 -7.19
N GLU A 28 -11.87 18.81 -8.49
CA GLU A 28 -12.20 17.56 -9.19
C GLU A 28 -11.01 16.62 -9.10
N ILE A 29 -11.24 15.35 -8.76
CA ILE A 29 -10.19 14.35 -8.67
C ILE A 29 -10.16 13.51 -9.95
N VAL A 30 -8.99 13.45 -10.56
CA VAL A 30 -8.67 12.57 -11.69
C VAL A 30 -7.71 11.50 -11.21
N VAL A 31 -8.20 10.27 -11.08
CA VAL A 31 -7.34 9.12 -10.76
C VAL A 31 -6.85 8.50 -12.07
N SER A 32 -5.59 8.06 -12.11
CA SER A 32 -5.07 7.30 -13.25
C SER A 32 -5.86 6.00 -13.45
N ASP A 33 -5.85 5.48 -14.65
CA ASP A 33 -6.52 4.23 -14.98
C ASP A 33 -5.97 3.06 -14.16
N LYS A 34 -6.63 1.91 -14.19
CA LYS A 34 -6.10 0.69 -13.56
C LYS A 34 -4.77 0.34 -14.21
N THR A 35 -3.84 -0.16 -13.41
CA THR A 35 -2.53 -0.61 -13.91
C THR A 35 -2.72 -1.59 -15.07
N SER A 36 -1.94 -1.36 -16.11
CA SER A 36 -1.98 -2.13 -17.36
C SER A 36 -0.58 -2.25 -17.95
N LYS A 37 -0.42 -3.12 -18.94
CA LYS A 37 0.84 -3.25 -19.67
C LYS A 37 1.30 -1.90 -20.27
N GLY A 38 0.38 -1.12 -20.83
CA GLY A 38 0.70 0.20 -21.38
C GLY A 38 1.19 1.21 -20.34
N ILE A 39 0.61 1.21 -19.15
CA ILE A 39 1.09 2.04 -18.01
C ILE A 39 2.48 1.56 -17.56
N LEU A 40 2.70 0.24 -17.48
CA LEU A 40 4.01 -0.31 -17.11
C LEU A 40 5.08 0.04 -18.14
N ASP A 41 4.80 -0.11 -19.42
CA ASP A 41 5.75 0.20 -20.51
C ASP A 41 6.17 1.67 -20.47
N LYS A 42 5.22 2.59 -20.25
CA LYS A 42 5.54 4.01 -20.02
C LYS A 42 6.34 4.23 -18.75
N GLY A 43 6.02 3.51 -17.69
CA GLY A 43 6.80 3.57 -16.45
C GLY A 43 8.24 3.12 -16.61
N VAL A 44 8.49 2.08 -17.41
CA VAL A 44 9.84 1.59 -17.74
C VAL A 44 10.60 2.61 -18.59
N GLU A 45 9.92 3.28 -19.54
CA GLU A 45 10.52 4.30 -20.40
C GLU A 45 11.04 5.51 -19.59
N PHE A 46 10.31 5.97 -18.58
CA PHE A 46 10.62 7.18 -17.81
C PHE A 46 11.40 6.93 -16.52
N ALA A 47 11.34 5.74 -15.95
CA ALA A 47 12.06 5.43 -14.72
C ALA A 47 13.49 4.95 -15.00
N VAL A 48 14.37 5.10 -14.02
CA VAL A 48 15.72 4.49 -14.08
C VAL A 48 15.62 2.97 -14.05
N ASN A 49 16.51 2.27 -14.76
CA ASN A 49 16.48 0.82 -14.93
C ASN A 49 16.44 0.05 -13.60
N ASP A 50 17.23 0.49 -12.62
CA ASP A 50 17.32 -0.14 -11.28
C ASP A 50 16.14 0.21 -10.34
N ALA A 51 15.11 0.88 -10.84
CA ALA A 51 13.92 1.12 -10.05
C ALA A 51 13.12 -0.18 -9.87
N CYS A 52 12.61 -0.42 -8.66
CA CYS A 52 11.66 -1.51 -8.43
C CYS A 52 10.34 -1.23 -9.17
N ILE A 53 9.60 -2.28 -9.50
CA ILE A 53 8.35 -2.18 -10.28
C ILE A 53 7.36 -1.12 -9.75
N PRO A 54 7.15 -0.92 -8.43
CA PRO A 54 6.23 0.12 -7.96
C PRO A 54 6.65 1.55 -8.33
N ILE A 55 7.96 1.81 -8.40
CA ILE A 55 8.47 3.12 -8.82
C ILE A 55 8.31 3.30 -10.34
N LYS A 56 8.58 2.27 -11.13
CA LYS A 56 8.30 2.26 -12.59
C LYS A 56 6.82 2.55 -12.84
N LEU A 57 5.93 1.83 -12.18
CA LEU A 57 4.49 2.06 -12.29
C LEU A 57 4.07 3.47 -11.88
N PHE A 58 4.71 4.05 -10.84
CA PHE A 58 4.40 5.42 -10.46
C PHE A 58 4.65 6.40 -11.60
N HIS A 59 5.77 6.28 -12.31
CA HIS A 59 6.07 7.10 -13.49
C HIS A 59 5.03 6.88 -14.60
N GLY A 60 4.64 5.63 -14.86
CA GLY A 60 3.60 5.31 -15.82
C GLY A 60 2.23 5.92 -15.47
N HIS A 61 1.81 5.82 -14.21
CA HIS A 61 0.57 6.44 -13.74
C HIS A 61 0.62 7.97 -13.78
N VAL A 62 1.76 8.58 -13.47
CA VAL A 62 1.96 10.03 -13.62
C VAL A 62 1.83 10.44 -15.07
N HIS A 63 2.44 9.71 -16.01
CA HIS A 63 2.32 9.94 -17.44
C HIS A 63 0.85 9.82 -17.91
N ASP A 64 0.13 8.79 -17.45
CA ASP A 64 -1.29 8.57 -17.79
C ASP A 64 -2.19 9.74 -17.39
N ILE A 65 -1.92 10.37 -16.24
CA ILE A 65 -2.69 11.52 -15.74
C ILE A 65 -2.27 12.83 -16.44
N GLY A 66 -1.03 12.95 -16.89
CA GLY A 66 -0.40 14.21 -17.26
C GLY A 66 -1.21 15.08 -18.23
N LYS A 67 -2.01 14.47 -19.11
CA LYS A 67 -2.87 15.19 -20.07
C LYS A 67 -4.30 15.44 -19.57
N ARG A 68 -4.65 14.96 -18.38
CA ARG A 68 -6.03 14.94 -17.87
C ARG A 68 -6.23 15.80 -16.63
N ALA A 69 -5.18 16.34 -16.05
CA ALA A 69 -5.22 17.11 -14.80
C ALA A 69 -4.51 18.46 -14.93
N ASP A 70 -4.94 19.43 -14.12
CA ASP A 70 -4.30 20.75 -14.04
C ASP A 70 -3.06 20.71 -13.13
N PHE A 71 -3.08 19.82 -12.13
CA PHE A 71 -1.99 19.54 -11.20
C PHE A 71 -1.88 18.05 -10.94
N ILE A 72 -0.66 17.56 -10.69
CA ILE A 72 -0.42 16.17 -10.29
C ILE A 72 0.03 16.13 -8.84
N PHE A 73 -0.65 15.32 -8.03
CA PHE A 73 -0.34 15.14 -6.62
C PHE A 73 0.81 14.15 -6.41
N VAL A 74 1.98 14.67 -6.05
CA VAL A 74 3.20 13.90 -5.76
C VAL A 74 3.80 14.38 -4.44
N PRO A 75 3.21 14.02 -3.28
CA PRO A 75 3.66 14.52 -1.99
C PRO A 75 5.00 13.93 -1.56
N ARG A 76 5.81 14.71 -0.84
CA ARG A 76 7.02 14.22 -0.16
C ARG A 76 6.64 13.58 1.17
N LEU A 77 6.48 12.27 1.14
CA LEU A 77 6.10 11.51 2.32
C LEU A 77 7.33 11.16 3.16
N ILE A 78 7.48 11.81 4.30
CA ILE A 78 8.59 11.56 5.22
C ILE A 78 8.16 10.57 6.30
N ASN A 79 7.05 10.87 6.98
CA ASN A 79 6.51 10.02 8.04
C ASN A 79 5.00 10.21 8.15
N LEU A 80 4.24 9.11 8.13
CA LEU A 80 2.79 9.10 8.28
C LEU A 80 2.30 8.32 9.51
N THR A 81 3.21 7.82 10.36
CA THR A 81 2.87 7.09 11.59
C THR A 81 3.07 7.92 12.85
N GLY A 82 3.94 8.92 12.81
CA GLY A 82 4.37 9.68 14.00
C GLY A 82 5.47 8.98 14.80
N GLU A 83 5.87 7.74 14.46
CA GLU A 83 6.98 7.04 15.11
C GLU A 83 8.33 7.72 14.78
N LYS A 84 9.14 8.03 15.81
CA LYS A 84 10.31 8.92 15.69
C LYS A 84 11.37 8.42 14.70
N ALA A 85 11.66 7.14 14.69
CA ALA A 85 12.75 6.55 13.90
C ALA A 85 12.31 6.02 12.53
N VAL A 86 11.03 6.18 12.15
CA VAL A 86 10.45 5.55 10.97
C VAL A 86 10.26 6.57 9.85
N THR A 87 10.57 6.17 8.62
CA THR A 87 10.40 6.97 7.40
C THR A 87 9.97 6.08 6.23
N TYR A 88 9.83 6.62 5.04
CA TYR A 88 9.70 5.83 3.81
C TYR A 88 11.07 5.55 3.19
N CYS A 89 11.14 4.64 2.22
CA CYS A 89 12.39 4.32 1.54
C CYS A 89 12.93 5.53 0.75
N PRO A 90 14.24 5.59 0.44
CA PRO A 90 14.83 6.73 -0.28
C PRO A 90 14.14 7.06 -1.60
N LYS A 91 13.67 6.05 -2.35
CA LYS A 91 12.94 6.27 -3.61
C LYS A 91 11.59 6.97 -3.39
N PHE A 92 10.91 6.73 -2.26
CA PHE A 92 9.72 7.52 -1.88
C PHE A 92 10.06 8.96 -1.51
N LEU A 93 11.17 9.18 -0.79
CA LEU A 93 11.59 10.51 -0.36
C LEU A 93 11.97 11.39 -1.56
N GLY A 94 12.65 10.79 -2.56
CA GLY A 94 13.09 11.47 -3.78
C GLY A 94 12.09 11.41 -4.95
N LEU A 95 10.89 10.83 -4.75
CA LEU A 95 9.98 10.52 -5.84
C LEU A 95 9.58 11.73 -6.69
N THR A 96 9.29 12.87 -6.05
CA THR A 96 8.93 14.10 -6.76
C THR A 96 10.07 14.62 -7.63
N ASP A 97 11.30 14.51 -7.14
CA ASP A 97 12.48 14.98 -7.90
C ASP A 97 12.80 14.03 -9.07
N MET A 98 12.61 12.72 -8.87
CA MET A 98 12.74 11.73 -9.94
C MET A 98 11.74 12.01 -11.07
N VAL A 99 10.47 12.24 -10.73
CA VAL A 99 9.41 12.57 -11.71
C VAL A 99 9.74 13.86 -12.47
N ARG A 100 10.15 14.92 -11.76
CA ARG A 100 10.54 16.19 -12.41
C ARG A 100 11.71 16.03 -13.39
N ALA A 101 12.70 15.23 -12.99
CA ALA A 101 13.89 15.03 -13.82
C ALA A 101 13.61 14.21 -15.07
N SER A 102 12.70 13.24 -15.00
CA SER A 102 12.41 12.32 -16.10
C SER A 102 11.28 12.77 -17.02
N MET A 103 10.39 13.66 -16.56
CA MET A 103 9.20 14.10 -17.29
C MET A 103 9.01 15.62 -17.16
N PRO A 104 9.77 16.44 -17.95
CA PRO A 104 9.73 17.91 -17.83
C PRO A 104 8.42 18.54 -18.30
N ASP A 105 7.68 17.89 -19.19
CA ASP A 105 6.45 18.42 -19.82
C ASP A 105 5.16 18.14 -19.04
N LEU A 106 5.28 17.79 -17.76
CA LEU A 106 4.12 17.53 -16.89
C LEU A 106 3.46 18.84 -16.42
N PRO A 107 2.15 18.78 -16.09
CA PRO A 107 1.52 19.81 -15.28
C PRO A 107 2.26 20.03 -13.96
N PRO A 108 2.09 21.20 -13.30
CA PRO A 108 2.73 21.49 -12.03
C PRO A 108 2.47 20.38 -11.00
N LEU A 109 3.54 19.94 -10.31
CA LEU A 109 3.43 18.94 -9.26
C LEU A 109 3.04 19.59 -7.93
N LEU A 110 1.99 19.07 -7.29
CA LEU A 110 1.66 19.41 -5.92
C LEU A 110 2.59 18.66 -4.97
N ASP A 111 3.73 19.29 -4.71
CA ASP A 111 4.83 18.78 -3.89
C ASP A 111 4.78 19.45 -2.52
N PHE A 112 4.21 18.80 -1.54
CA PHE A 112 4.27 19.27 -0.15
C PHE A 112 4.75 18.16 0.79
N ARG A 113 5.44 18.58 1.83
CA ARG A 113 6.06 17.68 2.80
C ARG A 113 5.04 17.22 3.84
N ILE A 114 5.01 15.91 4.11
CA ILE A 114 4.19 15.31 5.15
C ILE A 114 5.09 14.57 6.14
N ASP A 115 5.22 15.11 7.34
CA ASP A 115 5.97 14.54 8.44
C ASP A 115 5.17 14.62 9.75
N LEU A 116 4.56 13.52 10.18
CA LEU A 116 3.74 13.48 11.38
C LEU A 116 4.55 13.50 12.69
N ARG A 117 5.89 13.41 12.63
CA ARG A 117 6.77 13.62 13.80
C ARG A 117 6.85 15.09 14.17
N GLU A 118 6.60 15.96 13.21
CA GLU A 118 6.62 17.42 13.45
C GLU A 118 5.44 17.84 14.34
N LYS A 119 5.65 18.93 15.11
CA LYS A 119 4.62 19.53 15.93
C LYS A 119 3.44 19.99 15.06
N TRP A 120 2.24 19.96 15.61
CA TRP A 120 1.01 20.35 14.92
C TRP A 120 1.12 21.67 14.14
N LYS A 121 1.79 22.69 14.72
CA LYS A 121 1.98 24.00 14.06
C LYS A 121 2.76 23.89 12.74
N ALA A 122 3.79 23.03 12.68
CA ALA A 122 4.56 22.83 11.45
C ALA A 122 3.74 22.11 10.39
N ARG A 123 3.05 21.02 10.78
CA ARG A 123 2.14 20.28 9.88
C ARG A 123 1.03 21.18 9.32
N ARG A 124 0.43 22.00 10.16
CA ARG A 124 -0.60 22.95 9.75
C ARG A 124 -0.09 23.94 8.69
N ARG A 125 1.14 24.44 8.81
CA ARG A 125 1.76 25.33 7.82
C ARG A 125 1.84 24.68 6.43
N GLU A 126 2.22 23.40 6.36
CA GLU A 126 2.30 22.70 5.07
C GLU A 126 0.92 22.56 4.40
N TYR A 127 -0.13 22.26 5.17
CA TYR A 127 -1.49 22.23 4.63
C TYR A 127 -1.98 23.62 4.21
N GLU A 128 -1.69 24.67 5.01
CA GLU A 128 -2.01 26.05 4.65
C GLU A 128 -1.27 26.48 3.38
N ARG A 129 0.02 26.11 3.26
CA ARG A 129 0.80 26.36 2.04
C ARG A 129 0.17 25.69 0.81
N LEU A 130 -0.22 24.44 0.93
CA LEU A 130 -0.91 23.73 -0.15
C LEU A 130 -2.23 24.42 -0.53
N GLY A 131 -3.03 24.80 0.47
CA GLY A 131 -4.28 25.49 0.23
C GLY A 131 -4.09 26.87 -0.43
N CYS A 132 -3.05 27.61 -0.01
CA CYS A 132 -2.69 28.88 -0.65
C CYS A 132 -2.29 28.68 -2.12
N LEU A 133 -1.52 27.66 -2.43
CA LEU A 133 -1.17 27.29 -3.83
C LEU A 133 -2.42 26.99 -4.67
N LEU A 134 -3.47 26.47 -4.05
CA LEU A 134 -4.75 26.17 -4.68
C LEU A 134 -5.75 27.35 -4.60
N GLY A 135 -5.37 28.50 -4.07
CA GLY A 135 -6.25 29.68 -3.90
C GLY A 135 -7.36 29.49 -2.86
N MET A 136 -7.16 28.65 -1.84
CA MET A 136 -8.19 28.27 -0.87
C MET A 136 -8.04 28.99 0.47
N PRO A 137 -9.14 29.48 1.09
CA PRO A 137 -9.09 30.17 2.37
C PRO A 137 -8.68 29.21 3.52
N PRO A 138 -7.92 29.71 4.54
CA PRO A 138 -7.39 28.89 5.64
C PRO A 138 -8.45 28.07 6.41
N GLY A 139 -9.64 28.65 6.63
CA GLY A 139 -10.74 27.97 7.32
C GLY A 139 -11.22 26.71 6.59
N ARG A 140 -11.29 26.77 5.27
CA ARG A 140 -11.69 25.64 4.41
C ARG A 140 -10.65 24.52 4.44
N ILE A 141 -9.36 24.88 4.45
CA ILE A 141 -8.26 23.91 4.56
C ILE A 141 -8.35 23.13 5.87
N GLY A 142 -8.57 23.81 6.99
CA GLY A 142 -8.72 23.17 8.30
C GLY A 142 -9.92 22.25 8.38
N HIS A 143 -11.03 22.59 7.73
CA HIS A 143 -12.22 21.71 7.61
C HIS A 143 -11.88 20.47 6.78
N ALA A 144 -11.35 20.64 5.58
CA ALA A 144 -10.96 19.56 4.67
C ALA A 144 -10.01 18.57 5.34
N PHE A 145 -9.03 19.06 6.10
CA PHE A 145 -8.10 18.20 6.83
C PHE A 145 -8.81 17.32 7.90
N ARG A 146 -9.74 17.89 8.68
CA ARG A 146 -10.49 17.12 9.67
C ARG A 146 -11.40 16.07 9.03
N SER A 147 -12.05 16.42 7.94
CA SER A 147 -12.92 15.52 7.16
C SER A 147 -12.11 14.37 6.57
N ALA A 148 -11.02 14.67 5.88
CA ALA A 148 -10.09 13.70 5.32
C ALA A 148 -9.51 12.73 6.36
N SER A 149 -9.16 13.25 7.56
CA SER A 149 -8.67 12.41 8.66
C SER A 149 -9.75 11.46 9.20
N ARG A 150 -11.02 11.87 9.21
CA ARG A 150 -12.15 10.98 9.57
C ARG A 150 -12.36 9.91 8.52
N ALA A 151 -12.34 10.26 7.24
CA ALA A 151 -12.47 9.33 6.14
C ALA A 151 -11.37 8.25 6.17
N LEU A 152 -10.11 8.65 6.41
CA LEU A 152 -9.00 7.70 6.56
C LEU A 152 -9.18 6.74 7.73
N ARG A 153 -9.62 7.23 8.91
CA ARG A 153 -9.90 6.34 10.06
C ARG A 153 -11.00 5.33 9.76
N SER A 154 -12.09 5.76 9.13
CA SER A 154 -13.17 4.87 8.73
C SER A 154 -12.72 3.84 7.68
N TYR A 155 -11.90 4.26 6.72
CA TYR A 155 -11.31 3.37 5.73
C TYR A 155 -10.43 2.29 6.38
N ARG A 156 -9.49 2.67 7.25
CA ARG A 156 -8.62 1.73 7.98
C ARG A 156 -9.42 0.72 8.80
N ARG A 157 -10.48 1.16 9.48
CA ARG A 157 -11.38 0.26 10.19
C ARG A 157 -12.01 -0.78 9.26
N ARG A 158 -12.43 -0.38 8.06
CA ARG A 158 -13.01 -1.32 7.08
C ARG A 158 -11.99 -2.30 6.52
N LEU A 159 -10.74 -1.88 6.32
CA LEU A 159 -9.65 -2.79 5.97
C LEU A 159 -9.40 -3.80 7.09
N SER A 160 -9.37 -3.36 8.35
CA SER A 160 -9.22 -4.27 9.49
C SER A 160 -10.37 -5.26 9.64
N ASP A 161 -11.54 -4.95 9.10
CA ASP A 161 -12.70 -5.84 9.02
C ASP A 161 -12.65 -6.78 7.78
N GLY A 162 -11.55 -6.78 7.02
CA GLY A 162 -11.31 -7.68 5.90
C GLY A 162 -11.89 -7.24 4.55
N LYS A 163 -12.28 -5.97 4.39
CA LYS A 163 -12.67 -5.44 3.07
C LYS A 163 -11.43 -5.07 2.27
N ASP A 164 -11.42 -5.41 0.99
CA ASP A 164 -10.42 -4.89 0.07
C ASP A 164 -10.55 -3.35 -0.10
N PRO A 165 -9.48 -2.65 -0.52
CA PRO A 165 -9.48 -1.19 -0.60
C PRO A 165 -10.59 -0.58 -1.46
N GLU A 166 -10.94 -1.18 -2.59
CA GLU A 166 -12.00 -0.67 -3.45
C GLU A 166 -13.38 -0.79 -2.78
N LYS A 167 -13.68 -1.95 -2.19
CA LYS A 167 -14.92 -2.19 -1.43
C LYS A 167 -14.97 -1.36 -0.16
N ALA A 168 -13.84 -1.14 0.52
CA ALA A 168 -13.77 -0.29 1.69
C ALA A 168 -14.11 1.16 1.37
N VAL A 169 -13.66 1.68 0.22
CA VAL A 169 -14.01 3.04 -0.27
C VAL A 169 -15.47 3.12 -0.70
N ALA A 170 -15.98 2.15 -1.48
CA ALA A 170 -17.39 2.11 -1.88
C ALA A 170 -18.32 2.12 -0.67
N ALA A 171 -18.02 1.31 0.33
CA ALA A 171 -18.80 1.24 1.58
C ALA A 171 -18.74 2.51 2.45
N LEU A 172 -17.78 3.42 2.26
CA LEU A 172 -17.82 4.76 2.88
C LEU A 172 -18.99 5.60 2.35
N ARG A 173 -19.41 5.35 1.12
CA ARG A 173 -20.53 6.06 0.47
C ARG A 173 -21.89 5.45 0.81
N GLU A 174 -21.95 4.14 1.07
CA GLU A 174 -23.21 3.39 1.14
C GLU A 174 -23.71 3.09 2.56
N HIS A 175 -22.96 3.36 3.62
CA HIS A 175 -23.30 3.09 5.04
C HIS A 175 -23.73 1.63 5.33
N ASN A 176 -23.40 0.68 4.48
CA ASN A 176 -23.81 -0.72 4.61
C ASN A 176 -22.97 -1.51 5.61
N GLY A 177 -23.64 -2.39 6.37
CA GLY A 177 -23.05 -3.30 7.35
C GLY A 177 -21.97 -4.22 6.73
N ILE A 178 -21.11 -4.76 7.58
CA ILE A 178 -19.98 -5.60 7.18
C ILE A 178 -20.43 -7.06 7.13
N PRO A 179 -20.40 -7.76 6.00
CA PRO A 179 -20.53 -9.21 5.99
C PRO A 179 -19.31 -9.83 6.65
N SER A 180 -19.50 -10.75 7.57
CA SER A 180 -18.43 -11.59 8.10
C SER A 180 -17.82 -12.43 6.97
N LEU A 181 -16.49 -12.58 6.95
CA LEU A 181 -15.84 -13.51 6.04
C LEU A 181 -16.32 -14.94 6.34
N PRO A 182 -16.76 -15.70 5.34
CA PRO A 182 -17.18 -17.07 5.56
C PRO A 182 -16.01 -17.91 6.10
N PRO A 183 -16.28 -18.90 6.96
CA PRO A 183 -15.27 -19.87 7.35
C PRO A 183 -14.78 -20.65 6.11
N ARG A 184 -13.48 -20.81 5.99
CA ARG A 184 -12.83 -21.56 4.90
C ARG A 184 -11.83 -22.55 5.51
N PRO A 185 -11.56 -23.67 4.84
CA PRO A 185 -10.74 -24.73 5.43
C PRO A 185 -9.31 -24.30 5.70
N ILE A 186 -8.70 -23.49 4.81
CA ILE A 186 -7.31 -23.00 4.94
C ILE A 186 -7.31 -21.49 5.12
N THR A 187 -6.52 -20.99 6.06
CA THR A 187 -6.32 -19.58 6.32
C THR A 187 -4.87 -19.19 6.07
N LEU A 188 -4.61 -18.29 5.13
CA LEU A 188 -3.29 -17.77 4.82
C LEU A 188 -3.15 -16.30 5.21
N ALA A 189 -2.04 -15.96 5.85
CA ALA A 189 -1.62 -14.59 5.98
C ALA A 189 -0.86 -14.17 4.71
N VAL A 190 -1.42 -13.24 3.95
CA VAL A 190 -0.78 -12.67 2.76
C VAL A 190 -0.24 -11.30 3.15
N VAL A 191 1.07 -11.22 3.36
CA VAL A 191 1.75 -10.02 3.84
C VAL A 191 2.58 -9.39 2.73
N GLY A 192 2.62 -8.07 2.69
CA GLY A 192 3.33 -7.30 1.67
C GLY A 192 2.94 -5.83 1.75
N TYR A 193 3.54 -5.01 0.91
CA TYR A 193 3.17 -3.60 0.86
C TYR A 193 1.82 -3.41 0.16
N PRO A 194 0.97 -2.46 0.59
CA PRO A 194 -0.40 -2.31 0.06
C PRO A 194 -0.49 -2.25 -1.47
N TYR A 195 0.45 -1.58 -2.12
CA TYR A 195 0.48 -1.45 -3.57
C TYR A 195 0.92 -2.72 -4.32
N LEU A 196 1.46 -3.72 -3.62
CA LEU A 196 1.71 -5.05 -4.17
C LEU A 196 0.52 -5.98 -3.93
N LEU A 197 -0.15 -5.83 -2.79
CA LEU A 197 -1.28 -6.69 -2.43
C LEU A 197 -2.56 -6.33 -3.19
N TYR A 198 -2.80 -5.04 -3.44
CA TYR A 198 -4.09 -4.53 -3.92
C TYR A 198 -4.08 -4.03 -5.36
N ASP A 199 -2.99 -4.20 -6.08
CA ASP A 199 -2.92 -3.99 -7.52
C ASP A 199 -2.93 -5.34 -8.24
N ASP A 200 -4.05 -5.70 -8.82
CA ASP A 200 -4.25 -7.02 -9.46
C ASP A 200 -3.30 -7.27 -10.63
N PHE A 201 -2.89 -6.22 -11.34
CA PHE A 201 -1.93 -6.34 -12.41
C PHE A 201 -0.53 -6.67 -11.84
N VAL A 202 -0.11 -5.96 -10.81
CA VAL A 202 1.21 -6.14 -10.17
C VAL A 202 1.34 -7.52 -9.54
N ASN A 203 0.32 -7.95 -8.80
CA ASN A 203 0.33 -9.25 -8.12
C ASN A 203 -0.11 -10.42 -9.00
N ALA A 204 -0.32 -10.18 -10.30
CA ALA A 204 -0.77 -11.20 -11.26
C ALA A 204 -2.09 -11.89 -10.83
N GLY A 205 -2.99 -11.16 -10.20
CA GLY A 205 -4.26 -11.67 -9.71
C GLY A 205 -4.15 -12.61 -8.51
N LEU A 206 -3.07 -12.56 -7.75
CA LEU A 206 -2.76 -13.45 -6.61
C LEU A 206 -3.91 -13.57 -5.62
N MET A 207 -4.48 -12.45 -5.17
CA MET A 207 -5.57 -12.45 -4.20
C MET A 207 -6.82 -13.15 -4.74
N ALA A 208 -7.18 -12.88 -6.00
CA ALA A 208 -8.31 -13.50 -6.65
C ALA A 208 -8.10 -15.02 -6.88
N LYS A 209 -6.87 -15.44 -7.20
CA LYS A 209 -6.49 -16.85 -7.36
C LYS A 209 -6.63 -17.63 -6.04
N LEU A 210 -6.08 -17.10 -4.95
CA LEU A 210 -6.25 -17.70 -3.62
C LEU A 210 -7.73 -17.79 -3.21
N TYR A 211 -8.51 -16.76 -3.54
CA TYR A 211 -9.93 -16.75 -3.25
C TYR A 211 -10.68 -17.87 -4.01
N LYS A 212 -10.31 -18.12 -5.28
CA LYS A 212 -10.85 -19.23 -6.09
C LYS A 212 -10.44 -20.61 -5.58
N MET A 213 -9.30 -20.73 -4.89
CA MET A 213 -8.83 -21.95 -4.24
C MET A 213 -9.49 -22.21 -2.87
N ASP A 214 -10.51 -21.42 -2.52
CA ASP A 214 -11.22 -21.47 -1.24
C ASP A 214 -10.34 -21.15 -0.01
N ILE A 215 -9.39 -20.25 -0.17
CA ILE A 215 -8.49 -19.79 0.89
C ILE A 215 -9.08 -18.56 1.59
N ARG A 216 -9.05 -18.57 2.92
CA ARG A 216 -9.28 -17.38 3.73
C ARG A 216 -8.00 -16.56 3.77
N ILE A 217 -8.08 -15.30 3.37
CA ILE A 217 -6.94 -14.40 3.29
C ILE A 217 -6.98 -13.42 4.47
N LEU A 218 -5.87 -13.29 5.18
CA LEU A 218 -5.62 -12.27 6.20
C LEU A 218 -4.51 -11.35 5.71
N THR A 219 -4.68 -10.03 5.84
CA THR A 219 -3.73 -9.01 5.39
C THR A 219 -3.15 -8.21 6.57
N PRO A 220 -2.05 -7.46 6.39
CA PRO A 220 -1.46 -6.64 7.45
C PRO A 220 -2.45 -5.65 8.10
N GLU A 221 -3.39 -5.12 7.32
CA GLU A 221 -4.39 -4.15 7.80
C GLU A 221 -5.42 -4.75 8.77
N MET A 222 -5.57 -6.08 8.78
CA MET A 222 -6.48 -6.79 9.69
C MET A 222 -5.88 -6.98 11.08
N VAL A 223 -4.58 -6.75 11.27
CA VAL A 223 -3.95 -6.83 12.59
C VAL A 223 -4.30 -5.59 13.41
N PRO A 224 -4.86 -5.74 14.62
CA PRO A 224 -5.16 -4.60 15.48
C PRO A 224 -3.92 -3.76 15.78
N GLU A 225 -4.03 -2.43 15.73
CA GLU A 225 -2.91 -1.51 15.94
C GLU A 225 -2.16 -1.78 17.25
N ARG A 226 -2.91 -2.08 18.33
CA ARG A 226 -2.31 -2.46 19.62
C ARG A 226 -1.42 -3.69 19.51
N GLN A 227 -1.82 -4.69 18.72
CA GLN A 227 -1.04 -5.90 18.51
C GLN A 227 0.22 -5.62 17.67
N MET A 228 0.12 -4.76 16.67
CA MET A 228 1.28 -4.29 15.91
C MET A 228 2.35 -3.67 16.83
N LEU A 229 1.95 -2.84 17.80
CA LEU A 229 2.87 -2.22 18.78
C LEU A 229 3.47 -3.25 19.75
N ILE A 230 2.71 -4.29 20.14
CA ILE A 230 3.22 -5.37 20.97
C ILE A 230 4.28 -6.17 20.20
N LYS A 231 3.99 -6.53 18.96
CA LYS A 231 4.93 -7.29 18.10
C LYS A 231 6.18 -6.50 17.72
N ALA A 232 6.10 -5.17 17.68
CA ALA A 232 7.28 -4.32 17.55
C ALA A 232 8.34 -4.61 18.63
N LYS A 233 7.91 -4.90 19.86
CA LYS A 233 8.81 -5.17 20.99
C LYS A 233 9.52 -6.53 20.92
N SER A 234 9.04 -7.45 20.10
CA SER A 234 9.71 -8.75 19.89
C SER A 234 10.87 -8.66 18.90
N LEU A 235 10.96 -7.58 18.13
CA LEU A 235 12.07 -7.34 17.22
C LEU A 235 13.28 -6.80 18.00
N PRO A 236 14.51 -7.23 17.68
CA PRO A 236 15.72 -6.68 18.29
C PRO A 236 15.88 -5.18 18.07
N LYS A 237 15.36 -4.70 16.94
CA LYS A 237 15.37 -3.28 16.54
C LYS A 237 14.23 -3.01 15.57
N ASP A 238 13.60 -1.85 15.71
CA ASP A 238 12.64 -1.36 14.70
C ASP A 238 13.33 -1.12 13.36
N LEU A 239 12.61 -1.43 12.28
CA LEU A 239 13.06 -1.12 10.93
C LEU A 239 12.85 0.37 10.64
N PHE A 240 13.68 0.91 9.76
CA PHE A 240 13.62 2.34 9.41
C PHE A 240 12.40 2.71 8.55
N TRP A 241 11.72 1.73 7.96
CA TRP A 241 10.73 1.97 6.92
C TRP A 241 9.32 1.60 7.36
N THR A 242 8.38 2.50 7.09
CA THR A 242 6.97 2.40 7.51
C THR A 242 6.32 1.09 7.09
N PHE A 243 6.36 0.77 5.80
CA PHE A 243 5.72 -0.45 5.30
C PHE A 243 6.45 -1.73 5.73
N SER A 244 7.78 -1.68 5.86
CA SER A 244 8.56 -2.82 6.36
C SER A 244 8.17 -3.17 7.80
N ASN A 245 8.02 -2.17 8.67
CA ASN A 245 7.54 -2.38 10.04
C ASN A 245 6.13 -2.98 10.06
N GLN A 246 5.22 -2.48 9.21
CA GLN A 246 3.87 -3.02 9.11
C GLN A 246 3.89 -4.50 8.70
N VAL A 247 4.66 -4.85 7.67
CA VAL A 247 4.75 -6.22 7.14
C VAL A 247 5.37 -7.17 8.16
N VAL A 248 6.53 -6.85 8.74
CA VAL A 248 7.20 -7.75 9.69
C VAL A 248 6.39 -7.93 10.97
N ARG A 249 5.82 -6.85 11.52
CA ARG A 249 5.01 -6.92 12.75
C ARG A 249 3.73 -7.74 12.54
N SER A 250 3.07 -7.59 11.37
CA SER A 250 1.90 -8.39 11.03
C SER A 250 2.25 -9.86 10.80
N ALA A 251 3.36 -10.14 10.12
CA ALA A 251 3.81 -11.51 9.91
C ALA A 251 4.10 -12.23 11.24
N ILE A 252 4.82 -11.58 12.16
CA ILE A 252 5.07 -12.14 13.50
C ILE A 252 3.75 -12.36 14.27
N TYR A 253 2.79 -11.44 14.15
CA TYR A 253 1.47 -11.64 14.76
C TYR A 253 0.78 -12.89 14.22
N TYR A 254 0.81 -13.09 12.89
CA TYR A 254 0.19 -14.24 12.26
C TYR A 254 0.96 -15.56 12.47
N ILE A 255 2.28 -15.52 12.62
CA ILE A 255 3.09 -16.67 13.01
C ILE A 255 2.67 -17.20 14.40
N ASP A 256 2.31 -16.29 15.30
CA ASP A 256 1.84 -16.66 16.66
C ASP A 256 0.36 -17.07 16.69
N ASP A 257 -0.39 -16.86 15.62
CA ASP A 257 -1.82 -17.20 15.56
C ASP A 257 -2.03 -18.62 15.04
N SER A 258 -2.41 -19.54 15.91
CA SER A 258 -2.66 -20.93 15.58
C SER A 258 -3.76 -21.18 14.52
N ARG A 259 -4.50 -20.13 14.15
CA ARG A 259 -5.52 -20.20 13.09
C ARG A 259 -4.96 -19.97 11.69
N VAL A 260 -3.69 -19.61 11.58
CA VAL A 260 -3.01 -19.35 10.31
C VAL A 260 -2.20 -20.58 9.90
N ASP A 261 -2.51 -21.12 8.73
CA ASP A 261 -1.89 -22.35 8.21
C ASP A 261 -0.56 -22.09 7.48
N GLY A 262 -0.35 -20.86 7.03
CA GLY A 262 0.87 -20.47 6.34
C GLY A 262 0.91 -19.00 5.98
N ILE A 263 2.08 -18.55 5.55
CA ILE A 263 2.35 -17.16 5.19
C ILE A 263 2.82 -17.07 3.74
N ILE A 264 2.19 -16.18 2.99
CA ILE A 264 2.68 -15.73 1.68
C ILE A 264 3.20 -14.31 1.84
N HIS A 265 4.49 -14.09 1.59
CA HIS A 265 5.08 -12.76 1.54
C HIS A 265 5.22 -12.31 0.09
N VAL A 266 4.51 -11.24 -0.26
CA VAL A 266 4.56 -10.64 -1.60
C VAL A 266 5.50 -9.45 -1.57
N THR A 267 6.57 -9.52 -2.36
CA THR A 267 7.62 -8.51 -2.43
C THR A 267 7.88 -8.04 -3.87
N ALA A 268 8.50 -6.88 -4.04
CA ALA A 268 8.99 -6.43 -5.34
C ALA A 268 10.48 -6.77 -5.49
N PHE A 269 10.86 -7.35 -6.63
CA PHE A 269 12.28 -7.53 -6.96
C PHE A 269 13.01 -6.18 -6.93
N GLY A 270 14.23 -6.17 -6.41
CA GLY A 270 15.03 -4.95 -6.25
C GLY A 270 14.54 -4.00 -5.14
N CYS A 271 13.61 -4.45 -4.26
CA CYS A 271 13.23 -3.70 -3.06
C CYS A 271 14.21 -3.98 -1.92
N GLY A 272 15.19 -3.08 -1.70
CA GLY A 272 16.18 -3.22 -0.61
C GLY A 272 15.56 -3.36 0.79
N PRO A 273 14.64 -2.46 1.20
CA PRO A 273 13.96 -2.58 2.49
C PRO A 273 13.27 -3.93 2.70
N ASP A 274 12.56 -4.42 1.68
CA ASP A 274 11.72 -5.60 1.81
C ASP A 274 12.51 -6.92 1.73
N SER A 275 13.69 -6.91 1.12
CA SER A 275 14.60 -8.07 1.11
C SER A 275 15.05 -8.46 2.53
N MET A 276 15.27 -7.46 3.40
CA MET A 276 15.57 -7.70 4.83
C MET A 276 14.34 -8.24 5.56
N VAL A 277 13.17 -7.70 5.29
CA VAL A 277 11.89 -8.13 5.88
C VAL A 277 11.62 -9.59 5.54
N GLY A 278 11.77 -9.97 4.27
CA GLY A 278 11.55 -11.34 3.81
C GLY A 278 12.41 -12.35 4.58
N LYS A 279 13.69 -12.02 4.82
CA LYS A 279 14.59 -12.89 5.58
C LYS A 279 14.22 -12.99 7.06
N LEU A 280 13.81 -11.88 7.67
CA LEU A 280 13.35 -11.91 9.08
C LEU A 280 12.09 -12.79 9.23
N ILE A 281 11.11 -12.64 8.35
CA ILE A 281 9.88 -13.44 8.40
C ILE A 281 10.18 -14.92 8.16
N GLU A 282 11.04 -15.25 7.19
CA GLU A 282 11.45 -16.62 6.89
C GLU A 282 12.07 -17.31 8.12
N LEU A 283 12.97 -16.60 8.82
CA LEU A 283 13.63 -17.13 10.01
C LEU A 283 12.64 -17.37 11.15
N GLU A 284 11.76 -16.43 11.42
CA GLU A 284 10.71 -16.55 12.44
C GLU A 284 9.72 -17.68 12.11
N ALA A 285 9.28 -17.76 10.86
CA ALA A 285 8.36 -18.80 10.41
C ALA A 285 9.01 -20.20 10.54
N LYS A 286 10.27 -20.33 10.10
CA LYS A 286 11.04 -21.58 10.23
C LYS A 286 11.20 -22.01 11.68
N GLN A 287 11.54 -21.08 12.58
CA GLN A 287 11.72 -21.36 14.00
C GLN A 287 10.45 -21.90 14.66
N ARG A 288 9.30 -21.47 14.18
CA ARG A 288 7.97 -21.84 14.72
C ARG A 288 7.25 -22.91 13.90
N GLY A 289 7.88 -23.44 12.86
CA GLY A 289 7.32 -24.50 12.01
C GLY A 289 6.14 -24.04 11.12
N VAL A 290 5.97 -22.73 10.93
CA VAL A 290 4.91 -22.17 10.09
C VAL A 290 5.36 -22.19 8.63
N PRO A 291 4.56 -22.77 7.70
CA PRO A 291 4.84 -22.72 6.28
C PRO A 291 4.96 -21.29 5.75
N TYR A 292 6.00 -21.04 4.96
CA TYR A 292 6.29 -19.73 4.40
C TYR A 292 6.69 -19.83 2.93
N VAL A 293 6.16 -18.93 2.10
CA VAL A 293 6.59 -18.76 0.71
C VAL A 293 6.75 -17.28 0.38
N LEU A 294 7.84 -16.96 -0.34
CA LEU A 294 8.11 -15.63 -0.87
C LEU A 294 7.72 -15.57 -2.35
N ILE A 295 6.86 -14.64 -2.72
CA ILE A 295 6.50 -14.32 -4.12
C ILE A 295 7.14 -12.98 -4.47
N SER A 296 8.20 -13.02 -5.26
CA SER A 296 8.88 -11.82 -5.76
C SER A 296 8.30 -11.43 -7.13
N LEU A 297 7.93 -10.15 -7.28
CA LEU A 297 7.27 -9.58 -8.44
C LEU A 297 8.16 -8.55 -9.12
N ASP A 298 8.20 -8.60 -10.45
CA ASP A 298 8.89 -7.63 -11.31
C ASP A 298 8.08 -7.40 -12.60
N GLU A 299 8.62 -6.60 -13.52
CA GLU A 299 8.01 -6.29 -14.81
C GLU A 299 7.91 -7.49 -15.76
N HIS A 300 8.57 -8.59 -15.47
CA HIS A 300 8.59 -9.83 -16.26
C HIS A 300 7.75 -10.94 -15.59
N THR A 301 7.18 -10.67 -14.43
CA THR A 301 6.40 -11.66 -13.69
C THR A 301 5.13 -12.04 -14.43
N GLY A 302 5.07 -13.30 -14.87
CA GLY A 302 3.91 -13.87 -15.56
C GLY A 302 2.91 -14.52 -14.62
N GLU A 303 1.63 -14.46 -14.98
CA GLU A 303 0.53 -15.06 -14.19
C GLU A 303 0.70 -16.56 -13.94
N ALA A 304 1.20 -17.32 -14.93
CA ALA A 304 1.40 -18.76 -14.83
C ALA A 304 2.40 -19.12 -13.73
N GLY A 305 3.53 -18.39 -13.67
CA GLY A 305 4.56 -18.65 -12.66
C GLY A 305 4.09 -18.34 -11.23
N VAL A 306 3.27 -17.31 -11.05
CA VAL A 306 2.64 -17.01 -9.76
C VAL A 306 1.63 -18.10 -9.40
N LEU A 307 0.74 -18.49 -10.34
CA LEU A 307 -0.27 -19.50 -10.12
C LEU A 307 0.34 -20.84 -9.67
N THR A 308 1.35 -21.34 -10.40
CA THR A 308 2.00 -22.61 -10.05
C THR A 308 2.60 -22.61 -8.65
N ARG A 309 3.21 -21.49 -8.22
CA ARG A 309 3.74 -21.37 -6.85
C ARG A 309 2.64 -21.37 -5.79
N LEU A 310 1.51 -20.71 -6.07
CA LEU A 310 0.37 -20.68 -5.16
C LEU A 310 -0.26 -22.06 -5.03
N GLU A 311 -0.49 -22.77 -6.17
CA GLU A 311 -1.02 -24.12 -6.20
C GLU A 311 -0.13 -25.08 -5.41
N ALA A 312 1.16 -25.11 -5.69
CA ALA A 312 2.12 -25.94 -4.95
C ALA A 312 2.12 -25.67 -3.45
N PHE A 313 2.01 -24.41 -3.04
CA PHE A 313 1.98 -24.04 -1.63
C PHE A 313 0.67 -24.48 -0.97
N VAL A 314 -0.48 -24.28 -1.62
CA VAL A 314 -1.80 -24.67 -1.11
C VAL A 314 -1.91 -26.20 -1.04
N ASP A 315 -1.45 -26.92 -2.06
CA ASP A 315 -1.49 -28.40 -2.08
C ASP A 315 -0.59 -29.00 -1.00
N MET A 316 0.58 -28.42 -0.75
CA MET A 316 1.43 -28.80 0.38
C MET A 316 0.70 -28.62 1.72
N LEU A 317 -0.09 -27.56 1.89
CA LEU A 317 -0.87 -27.33 3.11
C LEU A 317 -2.02 -28.33 3.26
N ARG A 318 -2.73 -28.65 2.15
CA ARG A 318 -3.78 -29.69 2.12
C ARG A 318 -3.21 -31.05 2.48
N TYR A 319 -2.08 -31.42 1.90
CA TYR A 319 -1.38 -32.66 2.24
C TYR A 319 -1.03 -32.75 3.73
N ARG A 320 -0.51 -31.67 4.33
CA ARG A 320 -0.23 -31.62 5.77
C ARG A 320 -1.46 -31.83 6.65
N ARG A 321 -2.64 -31.51 6.15
CA ARG A 321 -3.92 -31.71 6.84
C ARG A 321 -4.57 -33.07 6.54
N GLY A 322 -3.99 -33.87 5.66
CA GLY A 322 -4.57 -35.14 5.22
C GLY A 322 -5.79 -34.98 4.32
N GLU A 323 -5.88 -33.86 3.61
CA GLU A 323 -6.97 -33.55 2.66
C GLU A 323 -6.64 -33.97 1.22
N LEU A 324 -5.40 -34.42 0.96
CA LEU A 324 -4.88 -34.95 -0.30
C LEU A 324 -4.21 -36.30 -0.07
#